data_d62338cf671da279f825e03cfdd63845
#
_entry.id   d62338cf671da279f825e03cfdd63845
#
_cell.length_a   1.000
_cell.length_b   1.000
_cell.length_c   1.000
_cell.angle_alpha   90.00
_cell.angle_beta   90.00
_cell.angle_gamma   90.00
#
_symmetry.space_group_name_H-M   'P 1'
#
loop_
_entity.id
_entity.type
_entity.pdbx_description
1 polymer ?
#
loop_
_entity_poly.entity_id
_entity_poly.type
_entity_poly.pdbx_seq_one_letter_code
_entity_poly.pdbx_strand_id
1 'polypeptide(L)'
;DEAYAIYATIIDYKDVDNILTNNKNLAEVAAAVALDEKFAVGNYVTLGRYPQMQSGEDLTSIEWLVLARDKNKALLISQYGLDAQPYNESETNVTWEKCSLRAWLNDVFFSRAFDTSEQQAIILTTVANDKSQGYSEWNITGGSTTKDKVFLLSYAEAKMYFGLNENSNTKSCIQPTAYAIAQGVFVDGASASWWWLRSPGHEQYDAARVGADGSLYYHDVRDSSGAVRPAIWVDLDSPFFQ
;
A
#
# COMPACT_ATOMS: atom_id res chain seq x y z
N ASP A 1 -29.23 -50.93 16.12
CA ASP A 1 -28.81 -50.48 17.48
C ASP A 1 -27.52 -51.15 17.96
N GLU A 2 -27.23 -52.40 17.57
CA GLU A 2 -25.95 -53.05 17.88
C GLU A 2 -24.75 -52.44 17.15
N ALA A 3 -24.93 -51.92 15.93
CA ALA A 3 -23.86 -51.29 15.19
C ALA A 3 -23.39 -49.96 15.84
N TYR A 4 -24.31 -49.24 16.48
CA TYR A 4 -23.99 -48.02 17.22
C TYR A 4 -23.22 -48.28 18.51
N ALA A 5 -23.54 -49.41 19.19
CA ALA A 5 -22.83 -49.82 20.39
C ALA A 5 -21.40 -50.31 20.08
N ILE A 6 -21.18 -50.93 18.92
CA ILE A 6 -19.85 -51.37 18.47
C ILE A 6 -18.97 -50.17 18.09
N TYR A 7 -19.53 -49.14 17.45
CA TYR A 7 -18.80 -47.90 17.13
C TYR A 7 -18.44 -47.11 18.38
N ALA A 8 -19.31 -47.06 19.39
CA ALA A 8 -19.06 -46.36 20.65
C ALA A 8 -17.99 -47.02 21.54
N THR A 9 -17.69 -48.32 21.33
CA THR A 9 -16.65 -49.03 22.06
C THR A 9 -15.27 -49.04 21.42
N ILE A 10 -15.15 -48.58 20.17
CA ILE A 10 -13.89 -48.63 19.42
C ILE A 10 -13.16 -47.28 19.42
N ILE A 11 -13.86 -46.18 19.69
CA ILE A 11 -13.23 -44.85 19.79
C ILE A 11 -13.37 -44.38 21.23
N ASP A 12 -12.28 -44.49 21.99
CA ASP A 12 -12.16 -43.79 23.27
C ASP A 12 -12.45 -42.30 23.03
N TYR A 13 -13.32 -41.70 23.85
CA TYR A 13 -13.74 -40.30 23.73
C TYR A 13 -12.53 -39.34 23.63
N LYS A 14 -11.40 -39.73 24.22
CA LYS A 14 -10.12 -39.05 24.13
C LYS A 14 -9.51 -39.06 22.71
N ASP A 15 -9.73 -40.13 21.94
CA ASP A 15 -9.22 -40.22 20.58
C ASP A 15 -10.01 -39.33 19.63
N VAL A 16 -11.31 -39.18 19.84
CA VAL A 16 -12.15 -38.25 19.06
C VAL A 16 -11.72 -36.80 19.31
N ASP A 17 -11.51 -36.42 20.56
CA ASP A 17 -11.05 -35.09 20.93
C ASP A 17 -9.65 -34.82 20.40
N ASN A 18 -8.75 -35.80 20.42
CA ASN A 18 -7.42 -35.71 19.84
C ASN A 18 -7.47 -35.56 18.31
N ILE A 19 -8.32 -36.35 17.63
CA ILE A 19 -8.51 -36.24 16.17
C ILE A 19 -9.11 -34.88 15.78
N LEU A 20 -10.12 -34.41 16.51
CA LEU A 20 -10.73 -33.09 16.27
C LEU A 20 -9.74 -31.96 16.52
N THR A 21 -8.94 -32.05 17.59
CA THR A 21 -7.89 -31.06 17.90
C THR A 21 -6.80 -31.07 16.83
N ASN A 22 -6.35 -32.27 16.40
CA ASN A 22 -5.35 -32.39 15.33
C ASN A 22 -5.88 -31.86 14.00
N ASN A 23 -7.13 -32.15 13.64
CA ASN A 23 -7.75 -31.62 12.43
C ASN A 23 -7.89 -30.10 12.48
N LYS A 24 -8.25 -29.53 13.62
CA LYS A 24 -8.28 -28.09 13.83
C LYS A 24 -6.90 -27.47 13.66
N ASN A 25 -5.87 -28.04 14.28
CA ASN A 25 -4.49 -27.57 14.15
C ASN A 25 -3.99 -27.67 12.71
N LEU A 26 -4.35 -28.72 11.97
CA LEU A 26 -4.01 -28.86 10.55
C LEU A 26 -4.70 -27.80 9.69
N ALA A 27 -5.95 -27.47 9.98
CA ALA A 27 -6.68 -26.41 9.25
C ALA A 27 -6.09 -25.03 9.53
N GLU A 28 -5.72 -24.74 10.79
CA GLU A 28 -5.06 -23.49 11.17
C GLU A 28 -3.68 -23.36 10.50
N VAL A 29 -2.90 -24.44 10.47
CA VAL A 29 -1.60 -24.44 9.74
C VAL A 29 -1.80 -24.25 8.25
N ALA A 30 -2.78 -24.91 7.64
CA ALA A 30 -3.07 -24.77 6.22
C ALA A 30 -3.52 -23.32 5.89
N ALA A 31 -4.34 -22.71 6.72
CA ALA A 31 -4.76 -21.32 6.56
C ALA A 31 -3.57 -20.35 6.68
N ALA A 32 -2.68 -20.57 7.64
CA ALA A 32 -1.47 -19.76 7.82
C ALA A 32 -0.53 -19.88 6.62
N VAL A 33 -0.35 -21.09 6.05
CA VAL A 33 0.44 -21.30 4.83
C VAL A 33 -0.20 -20.60 3.64
N ALA A 34 -1.50 -20.74 3.45
CA ALA A 34 -2.22 -20.08 2.37
C ALA A 34 -2.14 -18.54 2.46
N LEU A 35 -2.20 -17.99 3.69
CA LEU A 35 -2.04 -16.57 3.93
C LEU A 35 -0.60 -16.11 3.61
N ASP A 36 0.40 -16.90 4.00
CA ASP A 36 1.81 -16.61 3.72
C ASP A 36 2.09 -16.64 2.21
N GLU A 37 1.57 -17.61 1.48
CA GLU A 37 1.64 -17.68 0.02
C GLU A 37 0.93 -16.51 -0.65
N LYS A 38 -0.27 -16.15 -0.18
CA LYS A 38 -1.05 -15.02 -0.71
C LYS A 38 -0.28 -13.70 -0.60
N PHE A 39 0.38 -13.47 0.53
CA PHE A 39 1.15 -12.26 0.79
C PHE A 39 2.65 -12.41 0.50
N ALA A 40 3.07 -13.36 -0.32
CA ALA A 40 4.46 -13.45 -0.76
C ALA A 40 4.86 -12.18 -1.54
N VAL A 41 6.11 -11.73 -1.36
CA VAL A 41 6.64 -10.53 -2.04
C VAL A 41 6.54 -10.71 -3.56
N GLY A 42 6.00 -9.72 -4.23
CA GLY A 42 5.75 -9.71 -5.68
C GLY A 42 4.34 -10.20 -6.07
N ASN A 43 3.57 -10.76 -5.14
CA ASN A 43 2.17 -11.12 -5.39
C ASN A 43 1.24 -9.90 -5.32
N TYR A 44 0.07 -10.06 -5.91
CA TYR A 44 -1.01 -9.07 -5.85
C TYR A 44 -2.12 -9.55 -4.90
N VAL A 45 -2.62 -8.64 -4.09
CA VAL A 45 -3.73 -8.87 -3.16
C VAL A 45 -4.75 -7.75 -3.28
N THR A 46 -5.99 -8.02 -2.89
CA THR A 46 -7.05 -7.00 -2.87
C THR A 46 -7.39 -6.61 -1.43
N LEU A 47 -7.52 -5.31 -1.17
CA LEU A 47 -7.95 -4.75 0.11
C LEU A 47 -8.53 -3.36 -0.13
N GLY A 48 -9.64 -3.04 0.52
CA GLY A 48 -10.32 -1.77 0.33
C GLY A 48 -10.98 -1.63 -1.04
N ARG A 49 -11.68 -0.53 -1.24
CA ARG A 49 -12.40 -0.20 -2.48
C ARG A 49 -12.27 1.28 -2.78
N TYR A 50 -12.07 1.62 -4.04
CA TYR A 50 -11.98 3.00 -4.49
C TYR A 50 -12.54 3.14 -5.91
N PRO A 51 -13.04 4.30 -6.32
CA PRO A 51 -13.46 4.49 -7.71
C PRO A 51 -12.32 4.22 -8.67
N GLN A 52 -12.60 3.47 -9.75
CA GLN A 52 -11.63 3.18 -10.80
C GLN A 52 -12.18 3.49 -12.19
N MET A 53 -13.52 3.58 -12.33
CA MET A 53 -14.17 4.01 -13.57
C MET A 53 -14.26 5.54 -13.67
N GLN A 54 -14.30 6.06 -14.88
CA GLN A 54 -14.36 7.50 -15.15
C GLN A 54 -15.50 8.23 -14.41
N SER A 55 -16.65 7.57 -14.22
CA SER A 55 -17.80 8.16 -13.53
C SER A 55 -17.56 8.40 -12.03
N GLY A 56 -16.65 7.64 -11.41
CA GLY A 56 -16.41 7.68 -9.96
C GLY A 56 -17.56 7.11 -9.10
N GLU A 57 -18.55 6.49 -9.73
CA GLU A 57 -19.70 5.89 -9.05
C GLU A 57 -19.47 4.44 -8.60
N ASP A 58 -18.43 3.79 -9.15
CA ASP A 58 -18.03 2.45 -8.75
C ASP A 58 -17.23 2.46 -7.45
N LEU A 59 -17.23 1.30 -6.77
CA LEU A 59 -16.34 0.98 -5.65
C LEU A 59 -15.63 -0.35 -5.95
N THR A 60 -14.70 -0.29 -6.89
CA THR A 60 -13.91 -1.45 -7.31
C THR A 60 -12.82 -1.74 -6.27
N SER A 61 -12.55 -3.02 -6.00
CA SER A 61 -11.49 -3.43 -5.08
C SER A 61 -10.14 -2.89 -5.53
N ILE A 62 -9.40 -2.32 -4.59
CA ILE A 62 -8.03 -1.87 -4.85
C ILE A 62 -7.11 -3.09 -4.90
N GLU A 63 -6.33 -3.18 -5.97
CA GLU A 63 -5.27 -4.17 -6.13
C GLU A 63 -3.95 -3.60 -5.61
N TRP A 64 -3.25 -4.41 -4.80
CA TRP A 64 -2.01 -4.04 -4.14
C TRP A 64 -0.90 -5.00 -4.48
N LEU A 65 0.28 -4.48 -4.80
CA LEU A 65 1.52 -5.25 -4.91
C LEU A 65 2.15 -5.40 -3.52
N VAL A 66 2.49 -6.61 -3.12
CA VAL A 66 3.25 -6.89 -1.90
C VAL A 66 4.72 -6.53 -2.12
N LEU A 67 5.22 -5.48 -1.46
CA LEU A 67 6.61 -5.01 -1.58
C LEU A 67 7.55 -5.67 -0.59
N ALA A 68 7.08 -5.95 0.62
CA ALA A 68 7.92 -6.51 1.68
C ALA A 68 7.10 -7.29 2.70
N ARG A 69 7.78 -8.18 3.42
CA ARG A 69 7.26 -8.91 4.58
C ARG A 69 8.18 -8.67 5.78
N ASP A 70 7.57 -8.48 6.94
CA ASP A 70 8.24 -8.46 8.24
C ASP A 70 7.39 -9.29 9.22
N LYS A 71 7.75 -10.57 9.39
CA LYS A 71 7.00 -11.54 10.20
C LYS A 71 5.53 -11.60 9.76
N ASN A 72 4.62 -11.18 10.65
CA ASN A 72 3.17 -11.11 10.46
C ASN A 72 2.69 -9.82 9.78
N LYS A 73 3.57 -9.05 9.14
CA LYS A 73 3.21 -7.80 8.47
C LYS A 73 3.56 -7.83 6.99
N ALA A 74 2.76 -7.16 6.17
CA ALA A 74 3.05 -6.97 4.76
C ALA A 74 2.99 -5.48 4.39
N LEU A 75 4.00 -5.01 3.65
CA LEU A 75 3.96 -3.70 3.00
C LEU A 75 3.32 -3.84 1.63
N LEU A 76 2.28 -3.09 1.42
CA LEU A 76 1.50 -3.07 0.18
C LEU A 76 1.60 -1.69 -0.46
N ILE A 77 1.70 -1.65 -1.80
CA ILE A 77 1.56 -0.43 -2.59
C ILE A 77 0.48 -0.64 -3.65
N SER A 78 -0.35 0.36 -3.94
CA SER A 78 -1.38 0.20 -4.97
C SER A 78 -0.75 -0.12 -6.33
N GLN A 79 -1.40 -1.01 -7.09
CA GLN A 79 -0.96 -1.38 -8.44
C GLN A 79 -1.08 -0.19 -9.39
N TYR A 80 -2.14 0.59 -9.25
CA TYR A 80 -2.49 1.71 -10.11
C TYR A 80 -2.34 3.05 -9.39
N GLY A 81 -2.21 4.13 -10.16
CA GLY A 81 -2.47 5.48 -9.67
C GLY A 81 -3.97 5.67 -9.45
N LEU A 82 -4.38 5.93 -8.21
CA LEU A 82 -5.79 5.87 -7.82
C LEU A 82 -6.52 7.21 -7.89
N ASP A 83 -5.80 8.32 -7.76
CA ASP A 83 -6.38 9.67 -7.74
C ASP A 83 -5.35 10.71 -8.23
N ALA A 84 -5.81 11.94 -8.43
CA ALA A 84 -5.00 13.11 -8.74
C ALA A 84 -5.08 14.10 -7.58
N GLN A 85 -3.95 14.37 -6.94
CA GLN A 85 -3.86 15.34 -5.84
C GLN A 85 -2.53 16.07 -5.91
N PRO A 86 -2.46 17.36 -5.63
CA PRO A 86 -1.20 18.03 -5.42
C PRO A 86 -0.52 17.49 -4.16
N TYR A 87 0.80 17.49 -4.12
CA TYR A 87 1.53 17.16 -2.88
C TYR A 87 1.18 18.16 -1.77
N ASN A 88 1.05 19.44 -2.15
CA ASN A 88 0.58 20.50 -1.28
C ASN A 88 -0.24 21.54 -2.09
N GLU A 89 -1.39 21.98 -1.54
CA GLU A 89 -2.29 22.92 -2.23
C GLU A 89 -1.69 24.29 -2.49
N SER A 90 -0.67 24.68 -1.71
CA SER A 90 0.00 25.98 -1.82
C SER A 90 1.47 25.81 -2.17
N GLU A 91 2.01 26.71 -3.01
CA GLU A 91 3.44 26.82 -3.29
C GLU A 91 4.14 27.41 -2.07
N THR A 92 4.54 26.53 -1.17
CA THR A 92 5.27 26.91 0.04
C THR A 92 6.32 25.86 0.35
N ASN A 93 7.34 26.25 1.09
CA ASN A 93 8.24 25.28 1.69
C ASN A 93 7.45 24.32 2.59
N VAL A 94 7.39 23.07 2.23
CA VAL A 94 6.57 22.08 2.91
C VAL A 94 7.35 20.76 3.09
N THR A 95 6.99 20.01 4.11
CA THR A 95 7.51 18.66 4.38
C THR A 95 6.36 17.66 4.37
N TRP A 96 6.67 16.37 4.26
CA TRP A 96 5.65 15.32 4.38
C TRP A 96 4.78 15.48 5.62
N GLU A 97 5.38 15.82 6.75
CA GLU A 97 4.68 16.04 8.02
C GLU A 97 3.50 17.00 7.90
N LYS A 98 3.61 18.02 7.04
CA LYS A 98 2.68 19.16 6.96
C LYS A 98 1.92 19.27 5.64
N CYS A 99 2.24 18.46 4.62
CA CYS A 99 1.62 18.60 3.32
C CYS A 99 0.15 18.18 3.34
N SER A 100 -0.64 18.78 2.45
CA SER A 100 -2.08 18.50 2.32
C SER A 100 -2.34 17.07 1.83
N LEU A 101 -1.47 16.50 0.99
CA LEU A 101 -1.61 15.14 0.48
C LEU A 101 -1.56 14.10 1.61
N ARG A 102 -0.64 14.25 2.57
CA ARG A 102 -0.59 13.36 3.74
C ARG A 102 -1.87 13.44 4.57
N ALA A 103 -2.36 14.66 4.81
CA ALA A 103 -3.62 14.86 5.54
C ALA A 103 -4.78 14.18 4.80
N TRP A 104 -4.90 14.40 3.49
CA TRP A 104 -5.92 13.78 2.65
C TRP A 104 -5.83 12.24 2.65
N LEU A 105 -4.63 11.68 2.56
CA LEU A 105 -4.42 10.21 2.60
C LEU A 105 -4.90 9.58 3.91
N ASN A 106 -4.64 10.23 5.05
CA ASN A 106 -4.94 9.68 6.37
C ASN A 106 -6.34 10.04 6.89
N ASP A 107 -7.07 10.90 6.22
CA ASP A 107 -8.45 11.29 6.54
C ASP A 107 -9.40 10.83 5.42
N VAL A 108 -9.46 11.56 4.31
CA VAL A 108 -10.45 11.36 3.25
C VAL A 108 -10.26 10.02 2.54
N PHE A 109 -9.04 9.74 2.03
CA PHE A 109 -8.78 8.49 1.33
C PHE A 109 -8.97 7.28 2.26
N PHE A 110 -8.37 7.31 3.44
CA PHE A 110 -8.45 6.21 4.40
C PHE A 110 -9.89 5.87 4.80
N SER A 111 -10.69 6.88 5.10
CA SER A 111 -12.09 6.68 5.48
C SER A 111 -12.98 6.22 4.33
N ARG A 112 -12.66 6.64 3.09
CA ARG A 112 -13.44 6.28 1.90
C ARG A 112 -13.06 4.89 1.36
N ALA A 113 -11.78 4.54 1.44
CA ALA A 113 -11.26 3.33 0.79
C ALA A 113 -11.43 2.07 1.63
N PHE A 114 -11.51 2.17 2.96
CA PHE A 114 -11.49 1.01 3.85
C PHE A 114 -12.67 0.99 4.80
N ASP A 115 -13.30 -0.18 4.94
CA ASP A 115 -14.29 -0.40 5.98
C ASP A 115 -13.65 -0.54 7.38
N THR A 116 -14.47 -0.63 8.42
CA THR A 116 -13.99 -0.67 9.80
C THR A 116 -13.06 -1.85 10.09
N SER A 117 -13.33 -3.02 9.51
CA SER A 117 -12.51 -4.22 9.74
C SER A 117 -11.18 -4.13 9.00
N GLU A 118 -11.18 -3.62 7.78
CA GLU A 118 -9.98 -3.33 6.99
C GLU A 118 -9.11 -2.25 7.66
N GLN A 119 -9.73 -1.18 8.18
CA GLN A 119 -9.04 -0.11 8.91
C GLN A 119 -8.31 -0.63 10.16
N GLN A 120 -8.86 -1.64 10.84
CA GLN A 120 -8.22 -2.28 11.99
C GLN A 120 -7.01 -3.13 11.59
N ALA A 121 -7.04 -3.75 10.42
CA ALA A 121 -5.92 -4.51 9.88
C ALA A 121 -4.77 -3.63 9.37
N ILE A 122 -5.03 -2.35 9.04
CA ILE A 122 -3.99 -1.41 8.60
C ILE A 122 -3.24 -0.85 9.81
N ILE A 123 -1.92 -0.99 9.81
CA ILE A 123 -1.03 -0.60 10.91
C ILE A 123 -0.79 0.91 10.91
N LEU A 124 -0.91 1.55 12.08
CA LEU A 124 -0.40 2.91 12.28
C LEU A 124 1.14 2.87 12.30
N THR A 125 1.74 3.18 11.17
CA THR A 125 3.17 3.01 10.90
C THR A 125 3.97 4.24 11.27
N THR A 126 5.13 4.05 11.86
CA THR A 126 6.13 5.11 12.05
C THR A 126 6.89 5.31 10.73
N VAL A 127 6.75 6.47 10.12
CA VAL A 127 7.30 6.83 8.80
C VAL A 127 8.45 7.83 8.99
N ALA A 128 9.66 7.38 8.66
CA ALA A 128 10.85 8.25 8.70
C ALA A 128 10.84 9.24 7.53
N ASN A 129 11.18 10.49 7.79
CA ASN A 129 11.21 11.58 6.81
C ASN A 129 12.50 12.40 6.86
N ASP A 130 13.52 11.89 7.55
CA ASP A 130 14.82 12.56 7.62
C ASP A 130 15.55 12.53 6.26
N LYS A 131 16.70 13.21 6.17
CA LYS A 131 17.47 13.34 4.94
C LYS A 131 17.87 12.02 4.29
N SER A 132 17.99 10.94 5.06
CA SER A 132 18.33 9.61 4.52
C SER A 132 17.23 9.03 3.61
N GLN A 133 16.01 9.55 3.71
CA GLN A 133 14.87 9.15 2.91
C GLN A 133 14.77 9.87 1.56
N GLY A 134 15.56 10.93 1.34
CA GLY A 134 15.64 11.71 0.12
C GLY A 134 16.83 11.35 -0.76
N TYR A 135 16.99 12.10 -1.84
CA TYR A 135 18.21 12.06 -2.66
C TYR A 135 19.32 12.83 -1.98
N SER A 136 20.44 12.17 -1.73
CA SER A 136 21.53 12.71 -0.89
C SER A 136 22.11 14.02 -1.41
N GLU A 137 22.14 14.23 -2.72
CA GLU A 137 22.70 15.43 -3.34
C GLU A 137 21.81 16.65 -3.16
N TRP A 138 20.48 16.48 -3.03
CA TRP A 138 19.57 17.61 -2.78
C TRP A 138 19.70 18.15 -1.36
N ASN A 139 20.07 17.28 -0.40
CA ASN A 139 20.31 17.64 1.00
C ASN A 139 19.14 18.41 1.66
N ILE A 140 17.92 18.20 1.21
CA ILE A 140 16.68 18.80 1.72
C ILE A 140 16.08 17.85 2.77
N THR A 141 15.51 18.40 3.85
CA THR A 141 14.87 17.60 4.89
C THR A 141 13.40 17.32 4.57
N GLY A 142 12.96 16.08 4.72
CA GLY A 142 11.55 15.70 4.63
C GLY A 142 10.73 16.01 5.88
N GLY A 143 11.36 16.55 6.93
CA GLY A 143 10.71 16.92 8.19
C GLY A 143 10.82 15.86 9.28
N SER A 144 9.93 15.96 10.27
CA SER A 144 9.87 15.03 11.40
C SER A 144 9.31 13.68 10.98
N THR A 145 9.67 12.64 11.73
CA THR A 145 9.02 11.33 11.65
C THR A 145 7.52 11.47 11.94
N THR A 146 6.70 10.81 11.12
CA THR A 146 5.24 10.82 11.26
C THR A 146 4.69 9.45 11.66
N LYS A 147 3.42 9.43 12.05
CA LYS A 147 2.65 8.18 12.19
C LYS A 147 1.49 8.24 11.22
N ASP A 148 1.45 7.30 10.28
CA ASP A 148 0.51 7.27 9.17
C ASP A 148 -0.10 5.88 9.00
N LYS A 149 -1.39 5.82 8.71
CA LYS A 149 -2.08 4.62 8.24
C LYS A 149 -1.82 4.40 6.76
N VAL A 150 -1.85 5.49 5.99
CA VAL A 150 -1.59 5.51 4.56
C VAL A 150 -0.48 6.52 4.28
N PHE A 151 0.51 6.12 3.51
CA PHE A 151 1.66 6.96 3.17
C PHE A 151 2.11 6.75 1.72
N LEU A 152 3.03 7.57 1.25
CA LEU A 152 3.74 7.37 0.00
C LEU A 152 5.13 6.79 0.28
N LEU A 153 5.71 6.05 -0.64
CA LEU A 153 7.11 5.66 -0.53
C LEU A 153 8.01 6.90 -0.51
N SER A 154 9.13 6.80 0.20
CA SER A 154 10.23 7.77 0.06
C SER A 154 11.03 7.51 -1.22
N TYR A 155 11.90 8.46 -1.58
CA TYR A 155 12.89 8.28 -2.65
C TYR A 155 13.78 7.05 -2.39
N ALA A 156 14.27 6.88 -1.16
CA ALA A 156 15.11 5.76 -0.77
C ALA A 156 14.35 4.42 -0.85
N GLU A 157 13.10 4.37 -0.40
CA GLU A 157 12.26 3.17 -0.48
C GLU A 157 11.90 2.83 -1.93
N ALA A 158 11.53 3.82 -2.76
CA ALA A 158 11.25 3.59 -4.17
C ALA A 158 12.49 3.01 -4.90
N LYS A 159 13.67 3.56 -4.60
CA LYS A 159 14.95 3.03 -5.10
C LYS A 159 15.19 1.59 -4.64
N MET A 160 14.92 1.29 -3.38
CA MET A 160 15.15 -0.04 -2.80
C MET A 160 14.18 -1.08 -3.39
N TYR A 161 12.89 -0.79 -3.43
CA TYR A 161 11.87 -1.78 -3.83
C TYR A 161 11.79 -1.99 -5.35
N PHE A 162 12.02 -0.95 -6.14
CA PHE A 162 11.93 -1.05 -7.60
C PHE A 162 13.29 -1.06 -8.31
N GLY A 163 14.40 -0.95 -7.56
CA GLY A 163 15.73 -0.86 -8.15
C GLY A 163 15.92 0.41 -8.99
N LEU A 164 15.24 1.50 -8.60
CA LEU A 164 15.24 2.75 -9.34
C LEU A 164 16.58 3.46 -9.25
N ASN A 165 16.93 4.11 -10.32
CA ASN A 165 18.02 5.06 -10.41
C ASN A 165 17.54 6.27 -11.23
N GLU A 166 18.42 7.16 -11.61
CA GLU A 166 18.10 8.35 -12.41
C GLU A 166 17.75 8.00 -13.88
N ASN A 167 17.99 6.76 -14.31
CA ASN A 167 17.61 6.29 -15.63
C ASN A 167 16.21 5.66 -15.59
N SER A 168 15.57 5.60 -16.76
CA SER A 168 14.24 4.99 -16.90
C SER A 168 14.22 3.52 -16.45
N ASN A 169 13.15 3.14 -15.74
CA ASN A 169 12.93 1.77 -15.27
C ASN A 169 11.44 1.41 -15.37
N THR A 170 11.10 0.57 -16.31
CA THR A 170 9.71 0.19 -16.59
C THR A 170 9.01 -0.54 -15.44
N LYS A 171 9.74 -1.10 -14.47
CA LYS A 171 9.15 -1.79 -13.31
C LYS A 171 8.40 -0.87 -12.34
N SER A 172 8.70 0.43 -12.39
CA SER A 172 8.06 1.44 -11.54
C SER A 172 7.00 2.25 -12.26
N CYS A 173 6.91 2.14 -13.59
CA CYS A 173 5.85 2.77 -14.37
C CYS A 173 4.50 2.27 -13.90
N ILE A 174 3.54 3.18 -13.75
CA ILE A 174 2.17 2.84 -13.38
C ILE A 174 1.18 3.35 -14.42
N GLN A 175 0.07 2.65 -14.52
CA GLN A 175 -1.11 3.15 -15.21
C GLN A 175 -2.04 3.79 -14.18
N PRO A 176 -2.58 4.98 -14.43
CA PRO A 176 -3.64 5.53 -13.60
C PRO A 176 -4.98 4.84 -13.93
N THR A 177 -5.87 4.79 -12.95
CA THR A 177 -7.25 4.35 -13.19
C THR A 177 -7.98 5.36 -14.07
N ALA A 178 -9.07 4.93 -14.73
CA ALA A 178 -9.89 5.86 -15.52
C ALA A 178 -10.50 6.97 -14.63
N TYR A 179 -10.76 6.68 -13.36
CA TYR A 179 -11.14 7.69 -12.38
C TYR A 179 -10.01 8.70 -12.15
N ALA A 180 -8.79 8.25 -11.88
CA ALA A 180 -7.64 9.15 -11.66
C ALA A 180 -7.37 10.06 -12.87
N ILE A 181 -7.52 9.53 -14.10
CA ILE A 181 -7.44 10.33 -15.33
C ILE A 181 -8.54 11.40 -15.34
N ALA A 182 -9.77 11.05 -14.98
CA ALA A 182 -10.89 12.00 -14.91
C ALA A 182 -10.67 13.07 -13.82
N GLN A 183 -9.90 12.78 -12.77
CA GLN A 183 -9.48 13.75 -11.76
C GLN A 183 -8.31 14.63 -12.20
N GLY A 184 -7.66 14.34 -13.33
CA GLY A 184 -6.62 15.19 -13.92
C GLY A 184 -5.22 14.59 -13.96
N VAL A 185 -5.06 13.29 -13.66
CA VAL A 185 -3.74 12.64 -13.77
C VAL A 185 -3.22 12.74 -15.19
N PHE A 186 -1.97 13.18 -15.34
CA PHE A 186 -1.25 13.17 -16.59
C PHE A 186 -1.01 11.73 -17.07
N VAL A 187 -1.22 11.49 -18.36
CA VAL A 187 -0.94 10.22 -19.03
C VAL A 187 -0.04 10.49 -20.22
N ASP A 188 1.07 9.77 -20.30
CA ASP A 188 1.96 9.83 -21.46
C ASP A 188 1.43 8.99 -22.64
N GLY A 189 2.13 9.06 -23.77
CA GLY A 189 1.77 8.31 -24.98
C GLY A 189 1.82 6.78 -24.83
N ALA A 190 2.41 6.26 -23.76
CA ALA A 190 2.50 4.84 -23.42
C ALA A 190 1.46 4.40 -22.36
N SER A 191 0.50 5.27 -22.04
CA SER A 191 -0.53 5.07 -21.00
C SER A 191 0.03 5.01 -19.57
N ALA A 192 1.26 5.49 -19.35
CA ALA A 192 1.88 5.58 -18.03
C ALA A 192 1.70 6.98 -17.44
N SER A 193 1.79 7.04 -16.11
CA SER A 193 1.76 8.30 -15.37
C SER A 193 2.95 8.39 -14.42
N TRP A 194 3.30 9.62 -14.09
CA TRP A 194 4.19 9.89 -12.98
C TRP A 194 3.42 9.90 -11.66
N TRP A 195 4.11 9.61 -10.54
CA TRP A 195 3.49 9.52 -9.24
C TRP A 195 4.37 10.07 -8.12
N TRP A 196 3.72 10.62 -7.10
CA TRP A 196 4.38 11.27 -5.98
C TRP A 196 5.11 10.28 -5.06
N LEU A 197 6.27 10.73 -4.57
CA LEU A 197 6.96 10.18 -3.40
C LEU A 197 6.82 11.17 -2.23
N ARG A 198 7.02 10.69 -0.98
CA ARG A 198 6.90 11.56 0.19
C ARG A 198 8.14 12.42 0.46
N SER A 199 9.29 12.09 -0.14
CA SER A 199 10.54 12.83 0.04
C SER A 199 10.47 14.20 -0.64
N PRO A 200 11.20 15.22 -0.11
CA PRO A 200 11.34 16.50 -0.80
C PRO A 200 12.07 16.32 -2.14
N GLY A 201 11.90 17.30 -3.02
CA GLY A 201 12.62 17.41 -4.26
C GLY A 201 13.94 18.19 -4.12
N HIS A 202 14.31 18.89 -5.20
CA HIS A 202 15.54 19.69 -5.25
C HIS A 202 15.46 20.93 -4.36
N GLU A 203 14.28 21.52 -4.25
CA GLU A 203 13.99 22.64 -3.37
C GLU A 203 12.88 22.23 -2.35
N GLN A 204 12.71 23.02 -1.28
CA GLN A 204 11.74 22.69 -0.23
C GLN A 204 10.27 22.84 -0.69
N TYR A 205 10.03 23.53 -1.80
CA TYR A 205 8.72 23.64 -2.49
C TYR A 205 8.54 22.63 -3.60
N ASP A 206 9.48 21.67 -3.75
CA ASP A 206 9.37 20.52 -4.63
C ASP A 206 9.19 19.22 -3.83
N ALA A 207 8.54 18.25 -4.43
CA ALA A 207 8.48 16.88 -3.94
C ALA A 207 9.05 15.88 -4.95
N ALA A 208 9.69 14.84 -4.46
CA ALA A 208 10.21 13.77 -5.30
C ALA A 208 9.07 13.00 -5.98
N ARG A 209 9.33 12.50 -7.18
CA ARG A 209 8.40 11.70 -7.96
C ARG A 209 9.10 10.59 -8.73
N VAL A 210 8.35 9.61 -9.16
CA VAL A 210 8.74 8.67 -10.20
C VAL A 210 8.07 9.11 -11.50
N GLY A 211 8.86 9.27 -12.56
CA GLY A 211 8.37 9.66 -13.88
C GLY A 211 7.52 8.58 -14.56
N ALA A 212 6.80 8.95 -15.61
CA ALA A 212 6.07 8.00 -16.44
C ALA A 212 7.01 6.97 -17.11
N ASP A 213 8.26 7.34 -17.33
CA ASP A 213 9.34 6.47 -17.80
C ASP A 213 10.03 5.66 -16.68
N GLY A 214 9.59 5.84 -15.41
CA GLY A 214 10.16 5.20 -14.24
C GLY A 214 11.44 5.85 -13.70
N SER A 215 11.86 7.00 -14.21
CA SER A 215 12.99 7.76 -13.67
C SER A 215 12.64 8.43 -12.35
N LEU A 216 13.63 8.61 -11.48
CA LEU A 216 13.46 9.39 -10.25
C LEU A 216 13.75 10.87 -10.53
N TYR A 217 12.81 11.73 -10.16
CA TYR A 217 12.90 13.19 -10.36
C TYR A 217 12.10 13.94 -9.28
N TYR A 218 11.79 15.21 -9.48
CA TYR A 218 10.98 16.04 -8.59
C TYR A 218 10.00 16.91 -9.41
N HIS A 219 9.03 17.49 -8.71
CA HIS A 219 8.09 18.44 -9.30
C HIS A 219 7.60 19.43 -8.25
N ASP A 220 7.12 20.59 -8.72
CA ASP A 220 6.46 21.60 -7.88
C ASP A 220 5.30 20.95 -7.10
N VAL A 221 5.25 21.21 -5.77
CA VAL A 221 4.27 20.59 -4.86
C VAL A 221 2.81 20.88 -5.21
N ARG A 222 2.53 21.93 -5.98
CA ARG A 222 1.17 22.32 -6.41
C ARG A 222 0.67 21.54 -7.61
N ASP A 223 1.54 20.85 -8.34
CA ASP A 223 1.09 20.13 -9.51
C ASP A 223 0.10 19.05 -9.13
N SER A 224 -1.14 19.18 -9.60
CA SER A 224 -2.22 18.23 -9.33
C SER A 224 -2.32 17.11 -10.36
N SER A 225 -1.42 17.06 -11.34
CA SER A 225 -1.44 16.05 -12.40
C SER A 225 -0.66 14.78 -12.06
N GLY A 226 -0.04 14.71 -10.88
CA GLY A 226 0.62 13.53 -10.38
C GLY A 226 -0.35 12.48 -9.84
N ALA A 227 -0.10 11.22 -10.20
CA ALA A 227 -0.90 10.14 -9.63
C ALA A 227 -0.59 9.93 -8.14
N VAL A 228 -1.62 9.67 -7.36
CA VAL A 228 -1.49 9.20 -5.98
C VAL A 228 -1.38 7.68 -6.01
N ARG A 229 -0.26 7.16 -5.51
CA ARG A 229 0.05 5.73 -5.38
C ARG A 229 0.30 5.39 -3.91
N PRO A 230 -0.75 5.14 -3.11
CA PRO A 230 -0.64 4.93 -1.68
C PRO A 230 0.05 3.61 -1.33
N ALA A 231 0.70 3.60 -0.16
CA ALA A 231 1.26 2.42 0.50
C ALA A 231 0.71 2.28 1.92
N ILE A 232 0.58 1.03 2.38
CA ILE A 232 0.08 0.67 3.70
C ILE A 232 0.87 -0.52 4.26
N TRP A 233 1.02 -0.58 5.57
CA TRP A 233 1.38 -1.81 6.27
C TRP A 233 0.13 -2.48 6.81
N VAL A 234 -0.02 -3.78 6.62
CA VAL A 234 -1.12 -4.58 7.16
C VAL A 234 -0.62 -5.60 8.17
N ASP A 235 -1.42 -5.85 9.20
CA ASP A 235 -1.21 -6.89 10.21
C ASP A 235 -1.94 -8.17 9.79
N LEU A 236 -1.18 -9.20 9.44
CA LEU A 236 -1.71 -10.47 8.97
C LEU A 236 -2.29 -11.34 10.11
N ASP A 237 -2.01 -11.00 11.37
CA ASP A 237 -2.67 -11.59 12.54
C ASP A 237 -4.03 -10.94 12.83
N SER A 238 -4.39 -9.87 12.10
CA SER A 238 -5.70 -9.25 12.24
C SER A 238 -6.84 -10.24 11.97
N PRO A 239 -7.93 -10.20 12.74
CA PRO A 239 -9.12 -11.02 12.49
C PRO A 239 -9.72 -10.84 11.07
N PHE A 240 -9.38 -9.76 10.39
CA PHE A 240 -9.77 -9.53 8.99
C PHE A 240 -9.19 -10.59 8.03
N PHE A 241 -8.01 -11.15 8.33
CA PHE A 241 -7.34 -12.13 7.48
C PHE A 241 -7.48 -13.58 7.98
N GLN A 242 -8.16 -13.79 9.14
CA GLN A 242 -8.32 -15.11 9.78
C GLN A 242 -9.57 -15.85 9.33
#